data_785413be5f44c5000b24ebfd106b7681
#
_entry.id   785413be5f44c5000b24ebfd106b7681
#
_cell.length_a   1.000
_cell.length_b   1.000
_cell.length_c   1.000
_cell.angle_alpha   90.00
_cell.angle_beta   90.00
_cell.angle_gamma   90.00
#
_symmetry.space_group_name_H-M   'P 1'
#
loop_
_entity.id
_entity.type
_entity.pdbx_description
1 polymer ?
#
loop_
_entity_poly.entity_id
_entity_poly.type
_entity_poly.pdbx_seq_one_letter_code
_entity_poly.pdbx_strand_id
1 'polypeptide(L)'
;MGLEPYEGRYTLQLQDWTERAYKKRKIDYTVVPGTTIDDTKAISVGQVLDAHGRSYFAMSQMMNLVQMMRNGEITNRDIVFFEDMFQPGMESLPYILHQVEEKHRPTIYLRCLAQAIDPDDFVHVWVMSKWMSLYEQMCNEIPNVHILATNEEMVAHMRIANWSAPIYNISGLSFGKEEVQSRVPDRKPFVERKQRVIFGARWDQEKQPQFYMDLATKFKETHPDVEFAICQGGPLRSNNKYYIDEARHLAKEGIITIHENLKKNEYYEILADSRVLFNCALQDWVSNTVSEADSLGCNTLFPAYRSFPETFANDHTRMYVPWSMEDAMTKLETLLSKPSPSIGKLSDWTNGTIDRMIDIMTGKGEQWRRDGRHYRTPVSEPKY
;
A
#
# COMPACT_ATOMS: atom_id res chain seq x y z
N MET A 1 -11.42 -8.99 -9.87
CA MET A 1 -10.87 -7.99 -10.82
C MET A 1 -9.48 -7.59 -10.31
N GLY A 2 -8.44 -8.21 -10.86
CA GLY A 2 -7.06 -7.91 -10.48
C GLY A 2 -6.54 -6.65 -11.16
N LEU A 3 -5.36 -6.20 -10.73
CA LEU A 3 -4.61 -5.16 -11.43
C LEU A 3 -3.73 -5.80 -12.52
N GLU A 4 -3.16 -4.98 -13.40
CA GLU A 4 -2.28 -5.48 -14.45
C GLU A 4 -1.10 -6.28 -13.86
N PRO A 5 -0.90 -7.55 -14.27
CA PRO A 5 0.04 -8.47 -13.62
C PRO A 5 1.45 -8.36 -14.20
N TYR A 6 2.06 -7.17 -14.11
CA TYR A 6 3.43 -6.97 -14.56
C TYR A 6 4.44 -7.41 -13.51
N GLU A 7 5.45 -8.14 -13.95
CA GLU A 7 6.54 -8.60 -13.08
C GLU A 7 7.25 -7.41 -12.40
N GLY A 8 7.56 -7.57 -11.11
CA GLY A 8 8.20 -6.52 -10.30
C GLY A 8 7.26 -5.46 -9.75
N ARG A 9 5.97 -5.46 -10.09
CA ARG A 9 4.98 -4.57 -9.51
C ARG A 9 4.30 -5.20 -8.30
N TYR A 10 3.93 -4.35 -7.35
CA TYR A 10 3.14 -4.73 -6.18
C TYR A 10 1.80 -5.39 -6.55
N THR A 11 1.22 -5.00 -7.67
CA THR A 11 -0.05 -5.52 -8.18
C THR A 11 -0.06 -7.04 -8.34
N LEU A 12 1.03 -7.61 -8.86
CA LEU A 12 1.16 -9.07 -9.01
C LEU A 12 1.20 -9.77 -7.65
N GLN A 13 1.97 -9.23 -6.69
CA GLN A 13 2.03 -9.78 -5.34
C GLN A 13 0.66 -9.72 -4.65
N LEU A 14 -0.05 -8.60 -4.82
CA LEU A 14 -1.37 -8.39 -4.24
C LEU A 14 -2.37 -9.43 -4.70
N GLN A 15 -2.43 -9.67 -5.99
CA GLN A 15 -3.29 -10.70 -6.58
C GLN A 15 -2.92 -12.09 -6.07
N ASP A 16 -1.64 -12.46 -6.12
CA ASP A 16 -1.15 -13.77 -5.70
C ASP A 16 -1.46 -14.05 -4.20
N TRP A 17 -1.25 -13.09 -3.33
CA TRP A 17 -1.59 -13.23 -1.91
C TRP A 17 -3.09 -13.39 -1.68
N THR A 18 -3.91 -12.63 -2.37
CA THR A 18 -5.37 -12.71 -2.29
C THR A 18 -5.87 -14.08 -2.79
N GLU A 19 -5.37 -14.55 -3.93
CA GLU A 19 -5.74 -15.87 -4.48
C GLU A 19 -5.30 -17.02 -3.57
N ARG A 20 -4.12 -16.95 -2.96
CA ARG A 20 -3.67 -17.95 -1.97
C ARG A 20 -4.59 -18.01 -0.76
N ALA A 21 -5.05 -16.84 -0.29
CA ALA A 21 -6.01 -16.79 0.82
C ALA A 21 -7.36 -17.39 0.44
N TYR A 22 -7.87 -17.14 -0.77
CA TYR A 22 -9.09 -17.78 -1.26
C TYR A 22 -8.95 -19.30 -1.30
N LYS A 23 -7.87 -19.82 -1.86
CA LYS A 23 -7.58 -21.27 -1.91
C LYS A 23 -7.50 -21.87 -0.51
N LYS A 24 -6.78 -21.24 0.43
CA LYS A 24 -6.66 -21.67 1.82
C LYS A 24 -8.02 -21.75 2.54
N ARG A 25 -8.90 -20.80 2.25
CA ARG A 25 -10.23 -20.70 2.85
C ARG A 25 -11.31 -21.47 2.08
N LYS A 26 -10.94 -22.15 0.99
CA LYS A 26 -11.85 -22.90 0.12
C LYS A 26 -12.99 -22.02 -0.42
N ILE A 27 -12.66 -20.80 -0.79
CA ILE A 27 -13.56 -19.87 -1.46
C ILE A 27 -13.46 -20.15 -2.95
N ASP A 28 -14.61 -20.37 -3.57
CA ASP A 28 -14.69 -20.46 -5.02
C ASP A 28 -14.55 -19.08 -5.63
N TYR A 29 -13.66 -18.91 -6.60
CA TYR A 29 -13.39 -17.62 -7.24
C TYR A 29 -12.97 -17.78 -8.68
N THR A 30 -13.27 -16.74 -9.46
CA THR A 30 -12.81 -16.60 -10.84
C THR A 30 -12.10 -15.27 -11.01
N VAL A 31 -10.90 -15.29 -11.57
CA VAL A 31 -10.21 -14.08 -11.96
C VAL A 31 -10.73 -13.65 -13.32
N VAL A 32 -11.34 -12.47 -13.40
CA VAL A 32 -11.77 -11.90 -14.68
C VAL A 32 -10.53 -11.56 -15.50
N PRO A 33 -10.32 -12.16 -16.66
CA PRO A 33 -9.10 -11.93 -17.42
C PRO A 33 -9.07 -10.54 -18.03
N GLY A 34 -7.87 -9.95 -18.10
CA GLY A 34 -7.57 -8.76 -18.87
C GLY A 34 -6.53 -9.08 -19.95
N THR A 35 -6.43 -8.23 -20.95
CA THR A 35 -5.42 -8.32 -22.01
C THR A 35 -4.30 -7.33 -21.71
N THR A 36 -3.07 -7.81 -21.64
CA THR A 36 -1.88 -6.96 -21.51
C THR A 36 -1.42 -6.46 -22.88
N ILE A 37 -0.84 -5.28 -22.91
CA ILE A 37 -0.12 -4.80 -24.11
C ILE A 37 1.25 -5.49 -24.10
N ASP A 38 1.68 -6.05 -25.24
CA ASP A 38 2.95 -6.77 -25.35
C ASP A 38 4.20 -5.91 -25.17
N ASP A 39 4.07 -4.58 -25.16
CA ASP A 39 5.18 -3.67 -24.96
C ASP A 39 5.49 -3.43 -23.47
N THR A 40 5.90 -4.49 -22.81
CA THR A 40 6.35 -4.46 -21.40
C THR A 40 7.63 -3.65 -21.19
N LYS A 41 8.33 -3.22 -22.26
CA LYS A 41 9.56 -2.42 -22.17
C LYS A 41 9.32 -1.01 -21.67
N ALA A 42 8.08 -0.53 -21.74
CA ALA A 42 7.70 0.79 -21.24
C ALA A 42 7.51 0.85 -19.72
N ILE A 43 7.43 -0.31 -19.03
CA ILE A 43 7.15 -0.36 -17.60
C ILE A 43 8.46 -0.47 -16.84
N SER A 44 8.89 0.64 -16.27
CA SER A 44 9.98 0.64 -15.33
C SER A 44 9.46 0.52 -13.90
N VAL A 45 10.14 -0.30 -13.11
CA VAL A 45 9.91 -0.38 -11.66
C VAL A 45 9.95 1.02 -11.06
N GLY A 46 8.95 1.39 -10.26
CA GLY A 46 8.83 2.74 -9.68
C GLY A 46 8.00 3.73 -10.49
N GLN A 47 7.57 3.42 -11.69
CA GLN A 47 6.51 4.18 -12.36
C GLN A 47 5.16 3.75 -11.77
N VAL A 48 4.40 4.73 -11.28
CA VAL A 48 3.13 4.45 -10.59
C VAL A 48 2.06 4.00 -11.57
N LEU A 49 2.00 4.57 -12.75
CA LEU A 49 1.02 4.21 -13.77
C LEU A 49 1.66 4.24 -15.17
N ASP A 50 1.61 3.12 -15.86
CA ASP A 50 1.55 3.12 -17.32
C ASP A 50 0.09 3.33 -17.72
N ALA A 51 -0.27 4.55 -18.07
CA ALA A 51 -1.66 4.92 -18.34
C ALA A 51 -2.28 4.10 -19.49
N HIS A 52 -1.51 3.78 -20.52
CA HIS A 52 -1.99 3.00 -21.66
C HIS A 52 -2.16 1.53 -21.32
N GLY A 53 -1.14 0.91 -20.74
CA GLY A 53 -1.17 -0.50 -20.36
C GLY A 53 -2.22 -0.80 -19.31
N ARG A 54 -2.30 0.06 -18.27
CA ARG A 54 -3.32 -0.06 -17.22
C ARG A 54 -4.73 0.11 -17.78
N SER A 55 -4.96 1.13 -18.60
CA SER A 55 -6.29 1.36 -19.18
C SER A 55 -6.69 0.23 -20.11
N TYR A 56 -5.79 -0.23 -20.97
CA TYR A 56 -6.07 -1.32 -21.88
C TYR A 56 -6.43 -2.61 -21.14
N PHE A 57 -5.62 -2.98 -20.14
CA PHE A 57 -5.87 -4.15 -19.30
C PHE A 57 -7.22 -4.03 -18.56
N ALA A 58 -7.44 -2.91 -17.86
CA ALA A 58 -8.63 -2.69 -17.06
C ALA A 58 -9.91 -2.66 -17.92
N MET A 59 -9.90 -1.95 -19.04
CA MET A 59 -11.05 -1.90 -19.95
C MET A 59 -11.35 -3.27 -20.56
N SER A 60 -10.33 -4.06 -20.92
CA SER A 60 -10.56 -5.43 -21.41
C SER A 60 -11.16 -6.34 -20.34
N GLN A 61 -10.76 -6.21 -19.08
CA GLN A 61 -11.43 -6.89 -17.97
C GLN A 61 -12.89 -6.46 -17.82
N MET A 62 -13.17 -5.16 -17.92
CA MET A 62 -14.56 -4.66 -17.85
C MET A 62 -15.41 -5.21 -18.97
N MET A 63 -14.90 -5.32 -20.19
CA MET A 63 -15.60 -5.98 -21.30
C MET A 63 -15.93 -7.44 -20.98
N ASN A 64 -14.98 -8.18 -20.42
CA ASN A 64 -15.18 -9.57 -20.01
C ASN A 64 -16.21 -9.67 -18.87
N LEU A 65 -16.14 -8.79 -17.87
CA LEU A 65 -17.11 -8.73 -16.77
C LEU A 65 -18.54 -8.51 -17.31
N VAL A 66 -18.71 -7.55 -18.21
CA VAL A 66 -20.02 -7.29 -18.87
C VAL A 66 -20.51 -8.50 -19.65
N GLN A 67 -19.63 -9.21 -20.35
CA GLN A 67 -19.98 -10.43 -21.07
C GLN A 67 -20.43 -11.55 -20.11
N MET A 68 -19.73 -11.74 -19.01
CA MET A 68 -20.08 -12.72 -17.97
C MET A 68 -21.45 -12.39 -17.33
N MET A 69 -21.71 -11.12 -17.03
CA MET A 69 -23.03 -10.68 -16.56
C MET A 69 -24.13 -10.95 -17.57
N ARG A 70 -23.88 -10.66 -18.85
CA ARG A 70 -24.84 -10.90 -19.93
C ARG A 70 -25.14 -12.39 -20.11
N ASN A 71 -24.15 -13.25 -19.92
CA ASN A 71 -24.30 -14.70 -20.02
C ASN A 71 -24.97 -15.32 -18.78
N GLY A 72 -25.23 -14.55 -17.73
CA GLY A 72 -25.77 -15.05 -16.47
C GLY A 72 -24.77 -15.86 -15.63
N GLU A 73 -23.48 -15.71 -15.92
CA GLU A 73 -22.39 -16.31 -15.15
C GLU A 73 -22.16 -15.58 -13.81
N ILE A 74 -22.57 -14.29 -13.74
CA ILE A 74 -22.54 -13.46 -12.55
C ILE A 74 -23.98 -13.08 -12.18
N THR A 75 -24.34 -13.32 -10.92
CA THR A 75 -25.69 -13.15 -10.38
C THR A 75 -25.66 -12.37 -9.05
N ASN A 76 -26.83 -12.17 -8.43
CA ASN A 76 -26.94 -11.57 -7.10
C ASN A 76 -26.36 -12.42 -5.96
N ARG A 77 -25.90 -13.64 -6.22
CA ARG A 77 -25.22 -14.51 -5.25
C ARG A 77 -23.71 -14.29 -5.27
N ASP A 78 -23.24 -13.57 -6.26
CA ASP A 78 -21.82 -13.37 -6.51
C ASP A 78 -21.35 -12.04 -5.93
N ILE A 79 -20.07 -12.02 -5.57
CA ILE A 79 -19.36 -10.83 -5.16
C ILE A 79 -18.36 -10.50 -6.25
N VAL A 80 -18.42 -9.28 -6.78
CA VAL A 80 -17.41 -8.76 -7.69
C VAL A 80 -16.47 -7.85 -6.90
N PHE A 81 -15.24 -8.30 -6.70
CA PHE A 81 -14.23 -7.56 -5.97
C PHE A 81 -13.22 -6.89 -6.90
N PHE A 82 -13.00 -5.60 -6.72
CA PHE A 82 -11.99 -4.81 -7.41
C PHE A 82 -10.82 -4.54 -6.47
N GLU A 83 -9.63 -5.00 -6.86
CA GLU A 83 -8.38 -4.83 -6.11
C GLU A 83 -7.95 -3.36 -5.96
N ASP A 84 -8.41 -2.50 -6.85
CA ASP A 84 -8.26 -1.06 -6.78
C ASP A 84 -9.54 -0.42 -7.33
N MET A 85 -10.14 0.51 -6.59
CA MET A 85 -11.31 1.23 -7.08
C MET A 85 -10.99 2.10 -8.31
N PHE A 86 -9.72 2.44 -8.54
CA PHE A 86 -9.30 3.11 -9.76
C PHE A 86 -9.11 2.09 -10.91
N GLN A 87 -10.23 1.67 -11.47
CA GLN A 87 -10.32 0.70 -12.55
C GLN A 87 -10.95 1.35 -13.80
N PRO A 88 -10.15 1.77 -14.80
CA PRO A 88 -10.70 2.29 -16.05
C PRO A 88 -11.77 1.38 -16.66
N GLY A 89 -12.87 1.96 -17.12
CA GLY A 89 -14.04 1.22 -17.63
C GLY A 89 -15.12 0.96 -16.57
N MET A 90 -14.81 1.10 -15.27
CA MET A 90 -15.79 0.91 -14.19
C MET A 90 -16.89 1.98 -14.21
N GLU A 91 -16.65 3.13 -14.83
CA GLU A 91 -17.63 4.19 -15.06
C GLU A 91 -18.88 3.74 -15.83
N SER A 92 -18.83 2.60 -16.51
CA SER A 92 -19.99 1.99 -17.16
C SER A 92 -20.88 1.20 -16.20
N LEU A 93 -20.39 0.79 -15.03
CA LEU A 93 -21.14 -0.06 -14.10
C LEU A 93 -22.44 0.57 -13.57
N PRO A 94 -22.50 1.85 -13.18
CA PRO A 94 -23.76 2.46 -12.76
C PRO A 94 -24.85 2.33 -13.83
N TYR A 95 -24.51 2.64 -15.08
CA TYR A 95 -25.45 2.50 -16.20
C TYR A 95 -25.92 1.07 -16.37
N ILE A 96 -25.01 0.09 -16.39
CA ILE A 96 -25.34 -1.33 -16.60
C ILE A 96 -26.20 -1.85 -15.46
N LEU A 97 -25.79 -1.63 -14.21
CA LEU A 97 -26.45 -2.20 -13.05
C LEU A 97 -27.81 -1.55 -12.75
N HIS A 98 -28.02 -0.27 -13.11
CA HIS A 98 -29.34 0.35 -13.01
C HIS A 98 -30.37 -0.24 -13.98
N GLN A 99 -29.91 -0.85 -15.08
CA GLN A 99 -30.80 -1.57 -16.02
C GLN A 99 -31.14 -3.00 -15.57
N VAL A 100 -30.40 -3.52 -14.59
CA VAL A 100 -30.60 -4.85 -14.02
C VAL A 100 -31.54 -4.75 -12.80
N GLU A 101 -32.53 -5.62 -12.69
CA GLU A 101 -33.38 -5.68 -11.50
C GLU A 101 -32.55 -5.90 -10.23
N GLU A 102 -32.90 -5.23 -9.14
CA GLU A 102 -32.14 -5.26 -7.87
C GLU A 102 -31.84 -6.68 -7.41
N LYS A 103 -32.82 -7.57 -7.48
CA LYS A 103 -32.67 -9.00 -7.11
C LYS A 103 -31.64 -9.79 -7.93
N HIS A 104 -31.12 -9.22 -9.02
CA HIS A 104 -30.13 -9.85 -9.90
C HIS A 104 -28.77 -9.15 -9.87
N ARG A 105 -28.64 -8.05 -9.12
CA ARG A 105 -27.38 -7.30 -9.03
C ARG A 105 -26.39 -8.02 -8.12
N PRO A 106 -25.14 -8.25 -8.55
CA PRO A 106 -24.09 -8.73 -7.66
C PRO A 106 -23.76 -7.70 -6.59
N THR A 107 -23.11 -8.14 -5.51
CA THR A 107 -22.51 -7.23 -4.55
C THR A 107 -21.14 -6.78 -5.05
N ILE A 108 -20.89 -5.49 -5.08
CA ILE A 108 -19.63 -4.90 -5.57
C ILE A 108 -18.77 -4.47 -4.37
N TYR A 109 -17.53 -4.94 -4.30
CA TYR A 109 -16.55 -4.45 -3.35
C TYR A 109 -15.42 -3.73 -4.06
N LEU A 110 -15.12 -2.51 -3.63
CA LEU A 110 -14.03 -1.70 -4.17
C LEU A 110 -13.00 -1.44 -3.07
N ARG A 111 -11.74 -1.80 -3.31
CA ARG A 111 -10.67 -1.41 -2.41
C ARG A 111 -10.13 -0.03 -2.80
N CYS A 112 -10.13 0.90 -1.86
CA CYS A 112 -9.58 2.23 -2.05
C CYS A 112 -8.11 2.25 -1.64
N LEU A 113 -7.23 2.65 -2.56
CA LEU A 113 -5.78 2.75 -2.36
C LEU A 113 -5.26 4.19 -2.40
N ALA A 114 -6.04 5.13 -2.95
CA ALA A 114 -5.72 6.54 -3.07
C ALA A 114 -6.99 7.38 -3.05
N GLN A 115 -6.90 8.66 -2.68
CA GLN A 115 -8.04 9.56 -2.61
C GLN A 115 -7.72 10.96 -3.12
N ALA A 116 -8.66 11.54 -3.88
CA ALA A 116 -8.54 12.89 -4.42
C ALA A 116 -8.62 14.00 -3.36
N ILE A 117 -9.19 13.71 -2.19
CA ILE A 117 -9.29 14.69 -1.09
C ILE A 117 -7.95 14.90 -0.37
N ASP A 118 -7.02 13.96 -0.46
CA ASP A 118 -5.72 14.05 0.19
C ASP A 118 -4.77 14.94 -0.63
N PRO A 119 -4.38 16.13 -0.12
CA PRO A 119 -3.53 17.06 -0.87
C PRO A 119 -2.10 16.54 -1.07
N ASP A 120 -1.66 15.58 -0.27
CA ASP A 120 -0.32 14.99 -0.35
C ASP A 120 -0.32 13.71 -1.22
N ASP A 121 -1.49 13.29 -1.72
CA ASP A 121 -1.57 12.15 -2.63
C ASP A 121 -1.02 12.51 -4.01
N PHE A 122 -0.42 11.52 -4.69
CA PHE A 122 0.14 11.69 -6.04
C PHE A 122 -0.88 12.22 -7.06
N VAL A 123 -2.17 12.01 -6.85
CA VAL A 123 -3.22 12.53 -7.74
C VAL A 123 -3.25 14.06 -7.79
N HIS A 124 -2.83 14.74 -6.72
CA HIS A 124 -2.65 16.19 -6.69
C HIS A 124 -1.39 16.63 -7.41
N VAL A 125 -0.27 15.93 -7.19
CA VAL A 125 1.01 16.21 -7.87
C VAL A 125 0.86 16.08 -9.39
N TRP A 126 0.06 15.15 -9.86
CA TRP A 126 -0.20 14.92 -11.28
C TRP A 126 -1.38 15.71 -11.86
N VAL A 127 -1.92 16.66 -11.07
CA VAL A 127 -3.06 17.51 -11.49
C VAL A 127 -4.30 16.71 -11.88
N MET A 128 -4.47 15.53 -11.29
CA MET A 128 -5.60 14.62 -11.55
C MET A 128 -6.73 14.76 -10.53
N SER A 129 -6.57 15.57 -9.48
CA SER A 129 -7.47 15.61 -8.33
C SER A 129 -8.93 15.90 -8.69
N LYS A 130 -9.19 16.83 -9.61
CA LYS A 130 -10.56 17.15 -10.05
C LYS A 130 -11.23 15.95 -10.73
N TRP A 131 -10.53 15.34 -11.66
CA TRP A 131 -11.03 14.19 -12.39
C TRP A 131 -11.22 13.00 -11.46
N MET A 132 -10.25 12.74 -10.59
CA MET A 132 -10.33 11.65 -9.62
C MET A 132 -11.47 11.83 -8.62
N SER A 133 -11.75 13.06 -8.18
CA SER A 133 -12.89 13.37 -7.32
C SER A 133 -14.24 13.04 -7.98
N LEU A 134 -14.40 13.35 -9.26
CA LEU A 134 -15.60 12.98 -10.02
C LEU A 134 -15.73 11.46 -10.16
N TYR A 135 -14.61 10.79 -10.41
CA TYR A 135 -14.57 9.34 -10.51
C TYR A 135 -14.94 8.66 -9.18
N GLU A 136 -14.41 9.15 -8.07
CA GLU A 136 -14.73 8.68 -6.72
C GLU A 136 -16.22 8.88 -6.39
N GLN A 137 -16.81 10.02 -6.75
CA GLN A 137 -18.25 10.26 -6.60
C GLN A 137 -19.07 9.27 -7.43
N MET A 138 -18.66 9.00 -8.66
CA MET A 138 -19.31 7.99 -9.50
C MET A 138 -19.27 6.60 -8.85
N CYS A 139 -18.20 6.25 -8.16
CA CYS A 139 -18.11 4.98 -7.45
C CYS A 139 -19.21 4.82 -6.39
N ASN A 140 -19.66 5.89 -5.74
CA ASN A 140 -20.78 5.86 -4.80
C ASN A 140 -22.12 5.57 -5.45
N GLU A 141 -22.26 5.84 -6.72
CA GLU A 141 -23.50 5.62 -7.48
C GLU A 141 -23.59 4.20 -8.08
N ILE A 142 -22.58 3.37 -7.90
CA ILE A 142 -22.63 1.98 -8.33
C ILE A 142 -23.61 1.23 -7.44
N PRO A 143 -24.70 0.63 -8.02
CA PRO A 143 -25.66 -0.11 -7.23
C PRO A 143 -25.04 -1.26 -6.46
N ASN A 144 -25.39 -1.39 -5.18
CA ASN A 144 -24.94 -2.45 -4.27
C ASN A 144 -23.40 -2.45 -4.04
N VAL A 145 -22.81 -1.24 -4.00
CA VAL A 145 -21.38 -1.05 -3.78
C VAL A 145 -21.02 -0.99 -2.29
N HIS A 146 -19.87 -1.53 -1.96
CA HIS A 146 -19.22 -1.48 -0.65
C HIS A 146 -17.77 -1.07 -0.83
N ILE A 147 -17.26 -0.20 0.05
CA ILE A 147 -15.90 0.33 -0.04
C ILE A 147 -15.04 -0.28 1.06
N LEU A 148 -13.84 -0.74 0.71
CA LEU A 148 -12.82 -1.23 1.62
C LEU A 148 -11.72 -0.17 1.74
N ALA A 149 -11.66 0.49 2.89
CA ALA A 149 -10.67 1.50 3.23
C ALA A 149 -9.54 0.89 4.06
N THR A 150 -8.31 1.39 3.90
CA THR A 150 -7.13 0.82 4.56
C THR A 150 -6.96 1.26 6.01
N ASN A 151 -7.59 2.36 6.42
CA ASN A 151 -7.49 2.92 7.78
C ASN A 151 -8.62 3.90 8.09
N GLU A 152 -8.72 4.34 9.35
CA GLU A 152 -9.77 5.27 9.81
C GLU A 152 -9.61 6.68 9.23
N GLU A 153 -8.39 7.14 8.95
CA GLU A 153 -8.20 8.44 8.31
C GLU A 153 -8.82 8.45 6.92
N MET A 154 -8.62 7.39 6.14
CA MET A 154 -9.24 7.24 4.83
C MET A 154 -10.78 7.20 4.94
N VAL A 155 -11.33 6.48 5.92
CA VAL A 155 -12.77 6.48 6.20
C VAL A 155 -13.27 7.89 6.54
N ALA A 156 -12.54 8.63 7.37
CA ALA A 156 -12.89 10.01 7.72
C ALA A 156 -12.90 10.92 6.49
N HIS A 157 -11.90 10.82 5.63
CA HIS A 157 -11.84 11.56 4.37
C HIS A 157 -13.05 11.26 3.46
N MET A 158 -13.41 9.98 3.32
CA MET A 158 -14.59 9.59 2.54
C MET A 158 -15.87 10.19 3.12
N ARG A 159 -16.03 10.22 4.43
CA ARG A 159 -17.20 10.84 5.09
C ARG A 159 -17.22 12.36 4.91
N ILE A 160 -16.08 13.03 5.00
CA ILE A 160 -15.96 14.46 4.69
C ILE A 160 -16.34 14.75 3.23
N ALA A 161 -15.96 13.86 2.32
CA ALA A 161 -16.31 13.94 0.90
C ALA A 161 -17.76 13.49 0.58
N ASN A 162 -18.59 13.24 1.61
CA ASN A 162 -19.99 12.82 1.51
C ASN A 162 -20.20 11.48 0.78
N TRP A 163 -19.30 10.54 0.95
CA TRP A 163 -19.52 9.20 0.43
C TRP A 163 -20.66 8.51 1.19
N SER A 164 -21.68 8.06 0.44
CA SER A 164 -22.87 7.41 0.97
C SER A 164 -22.75 5.88 1.04
N ALA A 165 -21.88 5.29 0.24
CA ALA A 165 -21.66 3.85 0.23
C ALA A 165 -21.24 3.31 1.62
N PRO A 166 -21.60 2.06 1.97
CA PRO A 166 -21.03 1.38 3.13
C PRO A 166 -19.50 1.32 3.03
N ILE A 167 -18.79 1.78 4.07
CA ILE A 167 -17.33 1.82 4.11
C ILE A 167 -16.85 0.96 5.27
N TYR A 168 -15.89 0.08 5.00
CA TYR A 168 -15.29 -0.82 5.96
C TYR A 168 -13.79 -0.55 6.06
N ASN A 169 -13.31 -0.34 7.27
CA ASN A 169 -11.88 -0.27 7.53
C ASN A 169 -11.30 -1.70 7.60
N ILE A 170 -10.43 -2.06 6.66
CA ILE A 170 -9.74 -3.36 6.63
C ILE A 170 -8.41 -3.35 7.38
N SER A 171 -8.00 -2.17 7.87
CA SER A 171 -6.82 -1.97 8.73
C SER A 171 -5.51 -2.49 8.10
N GLY A 172 -5.17 -1.96 6.97
CA GLY A 172 -3.92 -2.26 6.26
C GLY A 172 -4.12 -2.61 4.80
N LEU A 173 -3.04 -3.02 4.15
CA LEU A 173 -3.02 -3.62 2.82
C LEU A 173 -2.75 -5.12 2.90
N SER A 174 -3.09 -5.84 1.85
CA SER A 174 -2.72 -7.26 1.74
C SER A 174 -1.21 -7.43 1.84
N PHE A 175 -0.79 -8.39 2.67
CA PHE A 175 0.60 -8.69 2.90
C PHE A 175 0.82 -10.19 3.10
N GLY A 176 1.83 -10.76 2.46
CA GLY A 176 2.18 -12.18 2.56
C GLY A 176 3.46 -12.37 3.37
N LYS A 177 3.35 -12.36 4.71
CA LYS A 177 4.49 -12.46 5.63
C LYS A 177 5.36 -13.68 5.37
N GLU A 178 4.73 -14.85 5.27
CA GLU A 178 5.43 -16.14 5.08
C GLU A 178 6.20 -16.17 3.76
N GLU A 179 5.65 -15.57 2.71
CA GLU A 179 6.34 -15.48 1.43
C GLU A 179 7.58 -14.58 1.52
N VAL A 180 7.43 -13.39 2.10
CA VAL A 180 8.56 -12.47 2.29
C VAL A 180 9.67 -13.14 3.10
N GLN A 181 9.30 -13.82 4.19
CA GLN A 181 10.25 -14.53 5.05
C GLN A 181 10.93 -15.71 4.35
N SER A 182 10.21 -16.43 3.49
CA SER A 182 10.75 -17.58 2.75
C SER A 182 11.82 -17.20 1.72
N ARG A 183 11.82 -15.94 1.26
CA ARG A 183 12.82 -15.42 0.33
C ARG A 183 14.19 -15.14 0.99
N VAL A 184 14.23 -15.02 2.33
CA VAL A 184 15.46 -14.86 3.10
C VAL A 184 15.40 -15.80 4.32
N PRO A 185 15.60 -17.11 4.12
CA PRO A 185 15.48 -18.09 5.19
C PRO A 185 16.57 -17.92 6.27
N ASP A 186 17.80 -17.62 5.86
CA ASP A 186 18.99 -17.54 6.73
C ASP A 186 19.26 -16.11 7.20
N ARG A 187 18.33 -15.57 8.02
CA ARG A 187 18.46 -14.21 8.56
C ARG A 187 19.43 -14.17 9.76
N LYS A 188 20.36 -13.22 9.73
CA LYS A 188 21.27 -12.98 10.84
C LYS A 188 20.54 -12.50 12.09
N PRO A 189 21.00 -12.88 13.30
CA PRO A 189 20.61 -12.23 14.54
C PRO A 189 20.81 -10.71 14.44
N PHE A 190 19.97 -9.92 15.12
CA PHE A 190 20.01 -8.47 15.02
C PHE A 190 21.39 -7.87 15.30
N VAL A 191 22.10 -8.41 16.28
CA VAL A 191 23.43 -7.92 16.71
C VAL A 191 24.52 -8.09 15.63
N GLU A 192 24.35 -9.06 14.73
CA GLU A 192 25.28 -9.35 13.64
C GLU A 192 24.96 -8.57 12.35
N ARG A 193 23.82 -7.87 12.33
CA ARG A 193 23.40 -7.07 11.17
C ARG A 193 24.20 -5.78 11.08
N LYS A 194 24.36 -5.29 9.87
CA LYS A 194 25.01 -3.99 9.63
C LYS A 194 24.26 -2.87 10.34
N GLN A 195 25.00 -1.93 10.89
CA GLN A 195 24.46 -0.66 11.36
C GLN A 195 24.05 0.19 10.16
N ARG A 196 22.98 -0.22 9.51
CA ARG A 196 22.47 0.37 8.29
C ARG A 196 21.05 0.87 8.48
N VAL A 197 20.82 2.08 7.95
CA VAL A 197 19.51 2.74 7.85
C VAL A 197 19.09 2.76 6.40
N ILE A 198 17.94 2.16 6.10
CA ILE A 198 17.42 2.01 4.74
C ILE A 198 16.32 3.04 4.47
N PHE A 199 16.37 3.68 3.31
CA PHE A 199 15.24 4.33 2.67
C PHE A 199 14.76 3.44 1.53
N GLY A 200 13.55 2.88 1.65
CA GLY A 200 13.00 1.88 0.71
C GLY A 200 11.78 2.37 -0.09
N ALA A 201 11.48 3.67 -0.08
CA ALA A 201 10.36 4.26 -0.80
C ALA A 201 10.77 4.90 -2.14
N ARG A 202 9.80 5.34 -2.94
CA ARG A 202 10.07 6.18 -4.11
C ARG A 202 10.81 7.46 -3.69
N TRP A 203 11.68 7.96 -4.56
CA TRP A 203 12.50 9.15 -4.27
C TRP A 203 11.78 10.43 -4.73
N ASP A 204 10.48 10.55 -4.40
CA ASP A 204 9.61 11.66 -4.78
C ASP A 204 9.26 12.53 -3.57
N GLN A 205 8.81 13.76 -3.83
CA GLN A 205 8.61 14.80 -2.82
C GLN A 205 7.73 14.34 -1.65
N GLU A 206 6.66 13.59 -1.89
CA GLU A 206 5.74 13.12 -0.85
C GLU A 206 6.38 12.08 0.10
N LYS A 207 7.53 11.52 -0.27
CA LYS A 207 8.33 10.62 0.58
C LYS A 207 9.46 11.33 1.31
N GLN A 208 9.54 12.66 1.21
CA GLN A 208 10.47 13.54 1.95
C GLN A 208 11.95 13.16 1.82
N PRO A 209 12.51 13.03 0.60
CA PRO A 209 13.92 12.68 0.39
C PRO A 209 14.88 13.65 1.09
N GLN A 210 14.54 14.95 1.14
CA GLN A 210 15.36 15.96 1.80
C GLN A 210 15.56 15.65 3.28
N PHE A 211 14.46 15.30 3.98
CA PHE A 211 14.55 14.99 5.41
C PHE A 211 15.47 13.79 5.68
N TYR A 212 15.44 12.77 4.79
CA TYR A 212 16.35 11.63 4.90
C TYR A 212 17.82 12.01 4.64
N MET A 213 18.08 12.85 3.64
CA MET A 213 19.44 13.32 3.34
C MET A 213 20.01 14.17 4.48
N ASP A 214 19.22 15.09 5.03
CA ASP A 214 19.61 15.92 6.17
C ASP A 214 19.87 15.06 7.42
N LEU A 215 19.02 14.06 7.67
CA LEU A 215 19.21 13.09 8.74
C LEU A 215 20.53 12.33 8.58
N ALA A 216 20.79 11.80 7.39
CA ALA A 216 22.01 11.05 7.11
C ALA A 216 23.26 11.91 7.34
N THR A 217 23.27 13.13 6.81
CA THR A 217 24.38 14.08 6.97
C THR A 217 24.64 14.39 8.43
N LYS A 218 23.60 14.79 9.15
CA LYS A 218 23.73 15.19 10.57
C LYS A 218 24.05 14.02 11.49
N PHE A 219 23.47 12.84 11.25
CA PHE A 219 23.70 11.67 12.08
C PHE A 219 25.14 11.16 11.95
N LYS A 220 25.72 11.21 10.75
CA LYS A 220 27.10 10.79 10.51
C LYS A 220 28.17 11.68 11.14
N GLU A 221 27.85 12.90 11.57
CA GLU A 221 28.77 13.75 12.33
C GLU A 221 29.17 13.09 13.66
N THR A 222 28.25 12.35 14.27
CA THR A 222 28.46 11.66 15.55
C THR A 222 28.59 10.14 15.44
N HIS A 223 28.09 9.56 14.34
CA HIS A 223 28.05 8.12 14.08
C HIS A 223 28.60 7.80 12.68
N PRO A 224 29.90 8.02 12.41
CA PRO A 224 30.48 7.89 11.07
C PRO A 224 30.39 6.49 10.49
N ASP A 225 30.34 5.44 11.33
CA ASP A 225 30.29 4.04 10.91
C ASP A 225 28.87 3.57 10.50
N VAL A 226 27.83 4.38 10.73
CA VAL A 226 26.47 4.03 10.32
C VAL A 226 26.31 4.25 8.82
N GLU A 227 25.89 3.21 8.11
CA GLU A 227 25.58 3.27 6.69
C GLU A 227 24.15 3.79 6.47
N PHE A 228 23.98 4.83 5.65
CA PHE A 228 22.68 5.27 5.15
C PHE A 228 22.53 4.84 3.68
N ALA A 229 21.48 4.09 3.37
CA ALA A 229 21.33 3.50 2.05
C ALA A 229 19.95 3.80 1.45
N ILE A 230 19.95 4.20 0.16
CA ILE A 230 18.76 4.33 -0.67
C ILE A 230 18.64 3.05 -1.48
N CYS A 231 17.49 2.38 -1.41
CA CYS A 231 17.22 1.14 -2.16
C CYS A 231 16.10 1.35 -3.17
N GLN A 232 16.41 1.15 -4.45
CA GLN A 232 15.47 1.33 -5.56
C GLN A 232 15.44 0.09 -6.46
N GLY A 233 14.24 -0.33 -6.85
CA GLY A 233 14.03 -1.43 -7.80
C GLY A 233 14.32 -1.06 -9.27
N GLY A 234 14.59 0.20 -9.55
CA GLY A 234 15.01 0.75 -10.84
C GLY A 234 16.11 1.78 -10.65
N PRO A 235 16.44 2.58 -11.68
CA PRO A 235 17.33 3.73 -11.51
C PRO A 235 16.74 4.73 -10.54
N LEU A 236 17.57 5.46 -9.80
CA LEU A 236 17.12 6.53 -8.91
C LEU A 236 16.43 7.62 -9.75
N ARG A 237 15.15 7.82 -9.51
CA ARG A 237 14.30 8.76 -10.23
C ARG A 237 13.50 9.62 -9.25
N SER A 238 13.26 10.85 -9.65
CA SER A 238 12.38 11.78 -8.96
C SER A 238 11.80 12.77 -9.95
N ASN A 239 10.61 13.28 -9.68
CA ASN A 239 10.05 14.43 -10.41
C ASN A 239 10.83 15.72 -10.14
N ASN A 240 11.61 15.77 -9.07
CA ASN A 240 12.51 16.88 -8.75
C ASN A 240 13.97 16.46 -8.95
N LYS A 241 14.60 17.01 -9.98
CA LYS A 241 16.01 16.71 -10.31
C LYS A 241 16.97 17.04 -9.16
N TYR A 242 16.66 18.05 -8.35
CA TYR A 242 17.48 18.43 -7.19
C TYR A 242 17.70 17.23 -6.24
N TYR A 243 16.67 16.45 -5.94
CA TYR A 243 16.80 15.29 -5.04
C TYR A 243 17.72 14.21 -5.60
N ILE A 244 17.76 14.07 -6.94
CA ILE A 244 18.68 13.11 -7.58
C ILE A 244 20.11 13.61 -7.49
N ASP A 245 20.33 14.88 -7.86
CA ASP A 245 21.66 15.50 -7.90
C ASP A 245 22.28 15.52 -6.50
N GLU A 246 21.48 15.89 -5.47
CA GLU A 246 21.93 15.93 -4.09
C GLU A 246 22.25 14.53 -3.54
N ALA A 247 21.39 13.54 -3.77
CA ALA A 247 21.66 12.15 -3.36
C ALA A 247 22.95 11.62 -4.01
N ARG A 248 23.20 11.93 -5.29
CA ARG A 248 24.42 11.57 -6.00
C ARG A 248 25.65 12.30 -5.45
N HIS A 249 25.50 13.56 -5.05
CA HIS A 249 26.55 14.31 -4.36
C HIS A 249 26.92 13.67 -3.03
N LEU A 250 25.94 13.44 -2.16
CA LEU A 250 26.16 12.80 -0.86
C LEU A 250 26.72 11.37 -0.99
N ALA A 251 26.40 10.68 -2.07
CA ALA A 251 26.99 9.36 -2.33
C ALA A 251 28.50 9.47 -2.68
N LYS A 252 28.92 10.49 -3.40
CA LYS A 252 30.34 10.76 -3.69
C LYS A 252 31.10 11.13 -2.42
N GLU A 253 30.47 11.87 -1.51
CA GLU A 253 31.02 12.24 -0.21
C GLU A 253 31.04 11.06 0.81
N GLY A 254 30.49 9.89 0.43
CA GLY A 254 30.43 8.70 1.31
C GLY A 254 29.40 8.82 2.45
N ILE A 255 28.49 9.77 2.36
CA ILE A 255 27.42 9.96 3.36
C ILE A 255 26.30 8.98 3.14
N ILE A 256 25.92 8.72 1.88
CA ILE A 256 24.85 7.81 1.50
C ILE A 256 25.38 6.76 0.52
N THR A 257 24.81 5.57 0.56
CA THR A 257 24.99 4.52 -0.46
C THR A 257 23.72 4.42 -1.29
N ILE A 258 23.84 4.29 -2.61
CA ILE A 258 22.69 4.16 -3.50
C ILE A 258 22.72 2.79 -4.16
N HIS A 259 21.69 1.98 -3.89
CA HIS A 259 21.44 0.70 -4.54
C HIS A 259 20.31 0.86 -5.56
N GLU A 260 20.60 0.61 -6.82
CA GLU A 260 19.68 0.76 -7.95
C GLU A 260 19.45 -0.57 -8.65
N ASN A 261 18.33 -0.67 -9.36
CA ASN A 261 17.95 -1.84 -10.16
C ASN A 261 17.92 -3.14 -9.33
N LEU A 262 17.60 -3.03 -8.06
CA LEU A 262 17.50 -4.17 -7.17
C LEU A 262 16.32 -5.07 -7.57
N LYS A 263 16.60 -6.36 -7.70
CA LYS A 263 15.55 -7.37 -7.71
C LYS A 263 14.93 -7.48 -6.32
N LYS A 264 13.72 -7.98 -6.24
CA LYS A 264 12.98 -8.07 -4.98
C LYS A 264 13.71 -8.89 -3.92
N ASN A 265 14.38 -9.99 -4.31
CA ASN A 265 15.17 -10.81 -3.38
C ASN A 265 16.39 -10.06 -2.84
N GLU A 266 17.11 -9.35 -3.71
CA GLU A 266 18.26 -8.53 -3.30
C GLU A 266 17.87 -7.43 -2.31
N TYR A 267 16.71 -6.80 -2.56
CA TYR A 267 16.14 -5.82 -1.62
C TYR A 267 15.81 -6.46 -0.26
N TYR A 268 15.21 -7.65 -0.25
CA TYR A 268 14.90 -8.35 1.00
C TYR A 268 16.15 -8.80 1.76
N GLU A 269 17.19 -9.23 1.06
CA GLU A 269 18.49 -9.55 1.67
C GLU A 269 19.12 -8.32 2.33
N ILE A 270 19.06 -7.15 1.65
CA ILE A 270 19.53 -5.88 2.21
C ILE A 270 18.73 -5.51 3.47
N LEU A 271 17.39 -5.63 3.45
CA LEU A 271 16.55 -5.38 4.62
C LEU A 271 16.91 -6.31 5.78
N ALA A 272 17.04 -7.61 5.51
CA ALA A 272 17.35 -8.62 6.52
C ALA A 272 18.75 -8.46 7.14
N ASP A 273 19.69 -7.85 6.41
CA ASP A 273 21.05 -7.54 6.87
C ASP A 273 21.17 -6.13 7.49
N SER A 274 20.05 -5.38 7.58
CA SER A 274 20.02 -4.01 8.10
C SER A 274 19.31 -3.93 9.45
N ARG A 275 19.62 -2.90 10.23
CA ARG A 275 19.01 -2.69 11.54
C ARG A 275 17.77 -1.85 11.51
N VAL A 276 17.69 -0.82 10.65
CA VAL A 276 16.54 0.12 10.61
C VAL A 276 16.11 0.43 9.19
N LEU A 277 14.81 0.35 8.94
CA LEU A 277 14.15 1.03 7.82
C LEU A 277 13.59 2.37 8.33
N PHE A 278 14.00 3.46 7.72
CA PHE A 278 13.50 4.79 8.02
C PHE A 278 12.47 5.23 6.98
N ASN A 279 11.30 5.62 7.44
CA ASN A 279 10.23 6.19 6.62
C ASN A 279 9.98 7.63 7.06
N CYS A 280 9.92 8.56 6.14
CA CYS A 280 9.59 9.96 6.39
C CYS A 280 8.48 10.49 5.48
N ALA A 281 7.66 9.61 4.93
CA ALA A 281 6.59 9.98 4.01
C ALA A 281 5.56 10.91 4.65
N LEU A 282 5.17 11.95 3.91
CA LEU A 282 3.99 12.78 4.23
C LEU A 282 2.69 12.04 3.90
N GLN A 283 2.74 11.20 2.87
CA GLN A 283 1.61 10.41 2.42
C GLN A 283 2.04 8.96 2.27
N ASP A 284 1.43 8.12 3.07
CA ASP A 284 1.52 6.67 2.94
C ASP A 284 0.33 6.06 3.71
N TRP A 285 -0.68 5.59 3.00
CA TRP A 285 -1.87 5.02 3.63
C TRP A 285 -1.56 3.72 4.38
N VAL A 286 -0.67 2.92 3.82
CA VAL A 286 -0.05 1.76 4.48
C VAL A 286 1.28 1.49 3.81
N SER A 287 2.35 1.47 4.58
CA SER A 287 3.68 1.23 4.03
C SER A 287 3.99 -0.26 3.92
N ASN A 288 4.00 -0.78 2.71
CA ASN A 288 4.44 -2.16 2.46
C ASN A 288 5.90 -2.37 2.86
N THR A 289 6.75 -1.38 2.58
CA THR A 289 8.18 -1.48 2.91
C THR A 289 8.42 -1.60 4.41
N VAL A 290 7.56 -0.94 5.22
CA VAL A 290 7.61 -1.07 6.69
C VAL A 290 7.18 -2.47 7.12
N SER A 291 6.13 -3.03 6.52
CA SER A 291 5.68 -4.41 6.82
C SER A 291 6.73 -5.44 6.37
N GLU A 292 7.36 -5.24 5.21
CA GLU A 292 8.45 -6.09 4.71
C GLU A 292 9.65 -6.07 5.66
N ALA A 293 10.11 -4.89 6.07
CA ALA A 293 11.22 -4.72 7.00
C ALA A 293 10.94 -5.37 8.36
N ASP A 294 9.76 -5.11 8.93
CA ASP A 294 9.32 -5.69 10.20
C ASP A 294 9.27 -7.23 10.15
N SER A 295 8.78 -7.80 9.04
CA SER A 295 8.70 -9.25 8.83
C SER A 295 10.07 -9.91 8.76
N LEU A 296 11.08 -9.19 8.28
CA LEU A 296 12.46 -9.64 8.16
C LEU A 296 13.30 -9.35 9.42
N GLY A 297 12.67 -8.78 10.45
CA GLY A 297 13.34 -8.46 11.71
C GLY A 297 14.20 -7.20 11.65
N CYS A 298 13.98 -6.33 10.69
CA CYS A 298 14.54 -4.99 10.62
C CYS A 298 13.65 -4.03 11.41
N ASN A 299 14.20 -3.24 12.33
CA ASN A 299 13.45 -2.19 13.00
C ASN A 299 12.89 -1.20 11.99
N THR A 300 11.79 -0.56 12.32
CA THR A 300 11.19 0.48 11.48
C THR A 300 11.00 1.75 12.29
N LEU A 301 11.36 2.89 11.72
CA LEU A 301 11.15 4.22 12.30
C LEU A 301 10.37 5.08 11.31
N PHE A 302 9.24 5.62 11.73
CA PHE A 302 8.31 6.37 10.89
C PHE A 302 7.70 7.55 11.67
N PRO A 303 7.14 8.57 10.98
CA PRO A 303 6.57 9.72 11.66
C PRO A 303 5.26 9.36 12.39
N ALA A 304 5.01 9.94 13.57
CA ALA A 304 3.72 9.87 14.24
C ALA A 304 2.72 10.78 13.53
N TYR A 305 2.35 10.43 12.30
CA TYR A 305 1.58 11.28 11.40
C TYR A 305 0.55 10.47 10.62
N ARG A 306 -0.63 11.03 10.39
CA ARG A 306 -1.72 10.45 9.62
C ARG A 306 -2.06 9.02 10.05
N SER A 307 -2.07 8.09 9.11
CA SER A 307 -2.45 6.69 9.33
C SER A 307 -1.41 5.87 10.10
N PHE A 308 -0.16 6.34 10.23
CA PHE A 308 0.89 5.57 10.89
C PHE A 308 0.57 5.20 12.35
N PRO A 309 0.09 6.12 13.22
CA PRO A 309 -0.28 5.78 14.59
C PRO A 309 -1.33 4.67 14.69
N GLU A 310 -2.35 4.71 13.83
CA GLU A 310 -3.38 3.67 13.78
C GLU A 310 -2.81 2.34 13.27
N THR A 311 -2.15 2.38 12.11
CA THR A 311 -1.63 1.19 11.44
C THR A 311 -0.61 0.44 12.29
N PHE A 312 0.19 1.17 13.07
CA PHE A 312 1.26 0.61 13.90
C PHE A 312 0.92 0.58 15.39
N ALA A 313 -0.38 0.55 15.72
CA ALA A 313 -0.91 0.40 17.07
C ALA A 313 -0.34 1.41 18.09
N ASN A 314 -0.07 2.65 17.66
CA ASN A 314 0.53 3.71 18.48
C ASN A 314 1.85 3.29 19.16
N ASP A 315 2.68 2.51 18.50
CA ASP A 315 3.98 2.13 19.03
C ASP A 315 4.97 3.31 19.02
N HIS A 316 4.92 4.11 20.07
CA HIS A 316 5.75 5.30 20.22
C HIS A 316 7.26 5.02 20.23
N THR A 317 7.69 3.78 20.42
CA THR A 317 9.12 3.44 20.35
C THR A 317 9.65 3.45 18.92
N ARG A 318 8.76 3.37 17.95
CA ARG A 318 9.04 3.30 16.51
C ARG A 318 8.49 4.49 15.72
N MET A 319 7.95 5.49 16.44
CA MET A 319 7.43 6.72 15.84
C MET A 319 8.19 7.94 16.35
N TYR A 320 8.53 8.85 15.45
CA TYR A 320 9.11 10.15 15.80
C TYR A 320 8.12 11.28 15.53
N VAL A 321 8.29 12.39 16.24
CA VAL A 321 7.48 13.61 16.02
C VAL A 321 7.76 14.10 14.60
N PRO A 322 6.73 14.29 13.77
CA PRO A 322 6.89 14.73 12.38
C PRO A 322 7.82 15.95 12.27
N TRP A 323 8.75 15.87 11.32
CA TRP A 323 9.77 16.89 11.04
C TRP A 323 10.73 17.24 12.19
N SER A 324 10.64 16.57 13.33
CA SER A 324 11.62 16.73 14.40
C SER A 324 12.87 15.92 14.12
N MET A 325 13.92 16.57 13.66
CA MET A 325 15.22 15.96 13.43
C MET A 325 15.80 15.38 14.72
N GLU A 326 15.69 16.08 15.83
CA GLU A 326 16.18 15.67 17.15
C GLU A 326 15.52 14.38 17.64
N ASP A 327 14.17 14.31 17.56
CA ASP A 327 13.44 13.11 17.99
C ASP A 327 13.72 11.93 17.06
N ALA A 328 13.82 12.18 15.74
CA ALA A 328 14.18 11.14 14.76
C ALA A 328 15.58 10.58 15.06
N MET A 329 16.58 11.43 15.33
CA MET A 329 17.94 10.99 15.65
C MET A 329 17.99 10.17 16.93
N THR A 330 17.34 10.65 18.01
CA THR A 330 17.31 9.97 19.31
C THR A 330 16.70 8.56 19.21
N LYS A 331 15.60 8.43 18.48
CA LYS A 331 14.95 7.13 18.28
C LYS A 331 15.74 6.23 17.35
N LEU A 332 16.34 6.81 16.31
CA LEU A 332 17.20 6.07 15.38
C LEU A 332 18.39 5.44 16.11
N GLU A 333 19.07 6.18 16.98
CA GLU A 333 20.17 5.67 17.80
C GLU A 333 19.71 4.48 18.67
N THR A 334 18.55 4.61 19.32
CA THR A 334 17.97 3.53 20.12
C THR A 334 17.68 2.29 19.28
N LEU A 335 17.06 2.45 18.10
CA LEU A 335 16.69 1.35 17.22
C LEU A 335 17.89 0.73 16.48
N LEU A 336 18.99 1.46 16.30
CA LEU A 336 20.24 0.91 15.81
C LEU A 336 20.94 0.04 16.86
N SER A 337 20.76 0.32 18.16
CA SER A 337 21.44 -0.38 19.24
C SER A 337 20.79 -1.72 19.60
N LYS A 338 19.47 -1.85 19.50
CA LYS A 338 18.71 -3.04 19.92
C LYS A 338 17.43 -3.24 19.10
N PRO A 339 16.93 -4.49 19.02
CA PRO A 339 15.66 -4.74 18.38
C PRO A 339 14.50 -4.11 19.18
N SER A 340 13.50 -3.60 18.47
CA SER A 340 12.26 -3.15 19.09
C SER A 340 11.52 -4.35 19.74
N PRO A 341 10.93 -4.18 20.94
CA PRO A 341 10.14 -5.23 21.57
C PRO A 341 8.84 -5.57 20.78
N SER A 342 8.46 -4.72 19.85
CA SER A 342 7.28 -4.93 18.99
C SER A 342 7.64 -5.43 17.59
N ILE A 343 8.92 -5.77 17.32
CA ILE A 343 9.34 -6.29 16.02
C ILE A 343 8.55 -7.55 15.65
N GLY A 344 8.09 -7.65 14.43
CA GLY A 344 7.24 -8.74 13.93
C GLY A 344 5.74 -8.56 14.18
N LYS A 345 5.32 -7.78 15.19
CA LYS A 345 3.90 -7.59 15.51
C LYS A 345 3.13 -6.84 14.44
N LEU A 346 3.78 -5.90 13.79
CA LEU A 346 3.20 -5.12 12.72
C LEU A 346 2.95 -5.98 11.49
N SER A 347 3.94 -6.74 11.08
CA SER A 347 3.80 -7.65 9.94
C SER A 347 2.79 -8.78 10.23
N ASP A 348 2.63 -9.21 11.48
CA ASP A 348 1.53 -10.11 11.88
C ASP A 348 0.15 -9.47 11.70
N TRP A 349 0.03 -8.21 12.08
CA TRP A 349 -1.21 -7.47 11.92
C TRP A 349 -1.57 -7.26 10.44
N THR A 350 -0.62 -6.81 9.62
CA THR A 350 -0.85 -6.59 8.19
C THR A 350 -1.06 -7.90 7.43
N ASN A 351 -0.43 -8.99 7.84
CA ASN A 351 -0.68 -10.32 7.29
C ASN A 351 -2.14 -10.79 7.46
N GLY A 352 -2.82 -10.33 8.51
CA GLY A 352 -4.24 -10.62 8.74
C GLY A 352 -5.21 -9.78 7.90
N THR A 353 -4.76 -8.80 7.13
CA THR A 353 -5.64 -7.89 6.38
C THR A 353 -6.47 -8.61 5.33
N ILE A 354 -5.89 -9.58 4.62
CA ILE A 354 -6.62 -10.35 3.61
C ILE A 354 -7.75 -11.16 4.26
N ASP A 355 -7.50 -11.79 5.39
CA ASP A 355 -8.52 -12.55 6.12
C ASP A 355 -9.65 -11.65 6.59
N ARG A 356 -9.34 -10.45 7.13
CA ARG A 356 -10.34 -9.44 7.51
C ARG A 356 -11.20 -9.01 6.33
N MET A 357 -10.56 -8.71 5.20
CA MET A 357 -11.24 -8.33 3.97
C MET A 357 -12.20 -9.44 3.51
N ILE A 358 -11.75 -10.68 3.49
CA ILE A 358 -12.59 -11.82 3.10
C ILE A 358 -13.76 -12.00 4.07
N ASP A 359 -13.53 -11.86 5.37
CA ASP A 359 -14.60 -11.98 6.38
C ASP A 359 -15.66 -10.88 6.21
N ILE A 360 -15.25 -9.65 5.88
CA ILE A 360 -16.18 -8.57 5.56
C ILE A 360 -17.01 -8.94 4.32
N MET A 361 -16.34 -9.32 3.23
CA MET A 361 -17.01 -9.67 1.97
C MET A 361 -17.97 -10.86 2.12
N THR A 362 -17.64 -11.83 2.98
CA THR A 362 -18.48 -13.04 3.18
C THR A 362 -19.48 -12.93 4.35
N GLY A 363 -19.70 -11.73 4.88
CA GLY A 363 -20.65 -11.47 5.96
C GLY A 363 -20.22 -11.97 7.35
N LYS A 364 -18.98 -12.44 7.51
CA LYS A 364 -18.42 -12.89 8.80
C LYS A 364 -17.74 -11.76 9.59
N GLY A 365 -17.75 -10.55 9.07
CA GLY A 365 -17.05 -9.39 9.62
C GLY A 365 -17.53 -8.92 11.01
N GLU A 366 -18.69 -9.37 11.49
CA GLU A 366 -19.19 -9.03 12.82
C GLU A 366 -18.33 -9.58 13.97
N GLN A 367 -17.60 -10.65 13.73
CA GLN A 367 -16.75 -11.29 14.72
C GLN A 367 -15.56 -10.40 15.15
N TRP A 368 -15.08 -9.53 14.26
CA TRP A 368 -13.98 -8.59 14.51
C TRP A 368 -14.35 -7.40 15.39
N ARG A 369 -15.66 -7.16 15.60
CA ARG A 369 -16.17 -6.10 16.49
C ARG A 369 -16.00 -6.42 17.97
N ARG A 370 -15.92 -7.69 18.34
CA ARG A 370 -15.95 -8.14 19.74
C ARG A 370 -14.63 -7.97 20.47
N ASP A 371 -13.52 -7.91 19.77
CA ASP A 371 -12.18 -7.92 20.37
C ASP A 371 -11.62 -6.54 20.70
N GLY A 372 -12.45 -5.48 20.75
CA GLY A 372 -12.06 -4.13 21.18
C GLY A 372 -11.08 -3.42 20.24
N ARG A 373 -10.79 -3.98 19.07
CA ARG A 373 -9.98 -3.36 18.04
C ARG A 373 -10.91 -2.55 17.14
N HIS A 374 -10.59 -1.30 16.91
CA HIS A 374 -11.41 -0.24 16.32
C HIS A 374 -11.96 -0.50 14.91
N TYR A 375 -12.83 -1.49 14.74
CA TYR A 375 -13.62 -1.64 13.51
C TYR A 375 -14.98 -1.02 13.75
N ARG A 376 -15.18 0.19 13.26
CA ARG A 376 -16.52 0.78 13.26
C ARG A 376 -17.37 0.09 12.20
N THR A 377 -18.55 -0.32 12.63
CA THR A 377 -19.71 -0.65 11.80
C THR A 377 -19.87 0.36 10.68
N PRO A 378 -20.47 -0.04 9.53
CA PRO A 378 -21.08 0.93 8.63
C PRO A 378 -21.90 1.88 9.49
N VAL A 379 -21.63 3.17 9.43
CA VAL A 379 -22.45 4.16 10.11
C VAL A 379 -23.85 3.93 9.58
N SER A 380 -24.79 3.51 10.44
CA SER A 380 -26.19 3.44 10.09
C SER A 380 -26.56 4.78 9.43
N GLU A 381 -27.30 4.71 8.34
CA GLU A 381 -27.79 5.89 7.62
C GLU A 381 -28.23 6.97 8.59
N PRO A 382 -27.85 8.23 8.40
CA PRO A 382 -28.43 9.30 9.16
C PRO A 382 -29.93 9.25 8.90
N LYS A 383 -30.70 8.94 9.92
CA LYS A 383 -32.15 9.15 9.88
C LYS A 383 -32.35 10.65 9.83
N TYR A 384 -32.66 11.17 8.65
CA TYR A 384 -33.23 12.50 8.48
C TYR A 384 -34.68 12.51 8.98
#